data_105582cf1c1789994616a84820e6dbee
#
_entry.id   105582cf1c1789994616a84820e6dbee
#
_cell.length_a   1.000
_cell.length_b   1.000
_cell.length_c   1.000
_cell.angle_alpha   90.00
_cell.angle_beta   90.00
_cell.angle_gamma   90.00
#
_symmetry.space_group_name_H-M   'P 1'
#
loop_
_entity.id
_entity.type
_entity.pdbx_description
1 polymer ?
#
loop_
_entity_poly.entity_id
_entity_poly.type
_entity_poly.pdbx_seq_one_letter_code
_entity_poly.pdbx_strand_id
1 'polypeptide(L)'
;YVLFFQDKIAQGTDALMGVTDYIDDEKPLYVDVDDAMCIHGYYDSAQADSHFISAGIYGLTFFSLDILEACIEKGESRMRNFQRALVADGLRIEAYPLTKVFDIDHIDDIRKADERVNNLSSCKGKALLIQRAACYSPNSEEKDLAILQEVGCFFDDAKIIGEGDFVENFSTYNQLISAESVGSVNTYYQIISMARSPKALDCLEQLEQRGIRALNSSVGIRACQRSNVDKVMRENYLPLPPDKGDDGYWVKRADTTAQSKEDVCFCHDWSEVEKIKSIFMQRGITDVVTQAHVKGDVVKFYGVEGTGFFRYYYSGDDTETKFGDEERNGKPQYYSFSSSNLQADAEKLACLLQTPIYGGDAIVREDGSYVIIDFNDFPSFSKCRKEAAKAIVGRMKQKVEASRKTSLNEKCKDDMNSR
;
A
#
# COMPACT_ATOMS: atom_id res chain seq x y z
N TYR A 1 11.97 -9.61 0.00
CA TYR A 1 13.30 -10.21 -0.23
C TYR A 1 14.43 -9.38 0.40
N VAL A 2 14.58 -8.09 0.05
CA VAL A 2 15.70 -7.23 0.53
C VAL A 2 15.74 -7.12 2.05
N LEU A 3 14.62 -6.81 2.71
CA LEU A 3 14.54 -6.73 4.17
C LEU A 3 14.86 -8.06 4.84
N PHE A 4 14.34 -9.15 4.30
CA PHE A 4 14.64 -10.49 4.78
C PHE A 4 16.13 -10.84 4.64
N PHE A 5 16.77 -10.44 3.53
CA PHE A 5 18.20 -10.63 3.33
C PHE A 5 19.05 -9.86 4.35
N GLN A 6 18.68 -8.60 4.65
CA GLN A 6 19.35 -7.81 5.69
C GLN A 6 19.29 -8.47 7.07
N ASP A 7 18.13 -9.01 7.44
CA ASP A 7 17.96 -9.75 8.70
C ASP A 7 18.81 -11.03 8.73
N LYS A 8 18.89 -11.74 7.61
CA LYS A 8 19.67 -12.98 7.48
C LYS A 8 21.18 -12.74 7.50
N ILE A 9 21.66 -11.67 6.89
CA ILE A 9 23.09 -11.26 7.02
C ILE A 9 23.43 -11.04 8.49
N ALA A 10 22.58 -10.35 9.24
CA ALA A 10 22.79 -10.12 10.67
C ALA A 10 22.84 -11.44 11.50
N GLN A 11 22.27 -12.53 10.96
CA GLN A 11 22.28 -13.88 11.56
C GLN A 11 23.43 -14.76 11.03
N GLY A 12 24.33 -14.20 10.19
CA GLY A 12 25.51 -14.90 9.70
C GLY A 12 25.27 -15.70 8.39
N THR A 13 24.26 -15.34 7.60
CA THR A 13 24.05 -15.89 6.27
C THR A 13 24.98 -15.20 5.26
N ASP A 14 25.71 -15.96 4.46
CA ASP A 14 26.65 -15.45 3.47
C ASP A 14 26.00 -15.15 2.12
N ALA A 15 24.96 -15.89 1.76
CA ALA A 15 24.18 -15.66 0.56
C ALA A 15 22.72 -16.10 0.74
N LEU A 16 21.79 -15.36 0.10
CA LEU A 16 20.36 -15.70 0.04
C LEU A 16 19.98 -15.95 -1.40
N MET A 17 19.40 -17.11 -1.69
CA MET A 17 19.02 -17.51 -3.04
C MET A 17 17.50 -17.62 -3.16
N GLY A 18 16.92 -16.92 -4.12
CA GLY A 18 15.52 -17.12 -4.49
C GLY A 18 15.33 -18.51 -5.10
N VAL A 19 14.33 -19.24 -4.57
CA VAL A 19 13.95 -20.57 -5.07
C VAL A 19 12.45 -20.62 -5.33
N THR A 20 12.00 -21.49 -6.24
CA THR A 20 10.58 -21.68 -6.54
C THR A 20 10.29 -23.17 -6.76
N ASP A 21 9.07 -23.58 -6.39
CA ASP A 21 8.53 -24.91 -6.67
C ASP A 21 7.86 -24.98 -8.06
N TYR A 22 7.80 -23.86 -8.76
CA TYR A 22 7.21 -23.77 -10.09
C TYR A 22 8.25 -24.02 -11.17
N ILE A 23 8.16 -25.17 -11.85
CA ILE A 23 9.09 -25.59 -12.88
C ILE A 23 8.46 -25.32 -14.25
N ASP A 24 8.93 -24.27 -14.94
CA ASP A 24 8.56 -23.91 -16.32
C ASP A 24 9.82 -23.56 -17.15
N ASP A 25 10.96 -24.08 -16.74
CA ASP A 25 12.27 -23.87 -17.38
C ASP A 25 12.65 -25.15 -18.15
N GLU A 26 13.21 -24.98 -19.35
CA GLU A 26 13.73 -26.09 -20.18
C GLU A 26 14.94 -26.79 -19.54
N LYS A 27 15.70 -26.07 -18.71
CA LYS A 27 16.92 -26.56 -18.05
C LYS A 27 17.00 -26.06 -16.59
N PRO A 28 16.06 -26.48 -15.74
CA PRO A 28 16.03 -26.03 -14.37
C PRO A 28 17.30 -26.42 -13.60
N LEU A 29 17.72 -25.57 -12.68
CA LEU A 29 18.77 -25.89 -11.72
C LEU A 29 18.10 -26.26 -10.40
N TYR A 30 18.08 -27.55 -10.10
CA TYR A 30 17.47 -28.08 -8.88
C TYR A 30 18.28 -27.74 -7.65
N VAL A 31 17.59 -27.41 -6.56
CA VAL A 31 18.20 -26.96 -5.31
C VAL A 31 17.85 -27.95 -4.20
N ASP A 32 18.88 -28.42 -3.52
CA ASP A 32 18.76 -29.27 -2.33
C ASP A 32 18.73 -28.38 -1.08
N VAL A 33 17.62 -28.46 -0.32
CA VAL A 33 17.33 -27.54 0.79
C VAL A 33 16.85 -28.40 1.98
N ASP A 34 17.41 -28.14 3.16
CA ASP A 34 16.94 -28.79 4.39
C ASP A 34 15.70 -28.09 5.00
N ASP A 35 15.18 -28.66 6.09
CA ASP A 35 14.03 -28.13 6.83
C ASP A 35 14.25 -26.70 7.38
N ALA A 36 15.51 -26.29 7.55
CA ALA A 36 15.89 -24.94 7.98
C ALA A 36 16.06 -23.96 6.80
N MET A 37 15.76 -24.40 5.59
CA MET A 37 15.95 -23.65 4.35
C MET A 37 17.43 -23.35 4.02
N CYS A 38 18.39 -24.13 4.54
CA CYS A 38 19.79 -24.06 4.14
C CYS A 38 20.01 -24.88 2.85
N ILE A 39 20.78 -24.32 1.93
CA ILE A 39 21.08 -24.96 0.63
C ILE A 39 22.36 -25.80 0.76
N HIS A 40 22.23 -27.07 0.39
CA HIS A 40 23.31 -28.07 0.43
C HIS A 40 23.86 -28.45 -0.94
N GLY A 41 23.10 -28.17 -2.02
CA GLY A 41 23.55 -28.52 -3.37
C GLY A 41 22.71 -27.93 -4.50
N TYR A 42 23.34 -27.96 -5.70
CA TYR A 42 22.70 -27.56 -6.95
C TYR A 42 22.94 -28.62 -8.03
N TYR A 43 21.87 -29.13 -8.65
CA TYR A 43 21.90 -30.27 -9.57
C TYR A 43 21.23 -29.94 -10.91
N ASP A 44 21.75 -30.51 -12.00
CA ASP A 44 21.17 -30.37 -13.35
C ASP A 44 20.00 -31.34 -13.61
N SER A 45 19.70 -32.21 -12.63
CA SER A 45 18.56 -33.15 -12.68
C SER A 45 17.90 -33.25 -11.32
N ALA A 46 16.58 -33.50 -11.30
CA ALA A 46 15.83 -33.67 -10.07
C ALA A 46 16.42 -34.78 -9.21
N GLN A 47 16.64 -34.51 -7.93
CA GLN A 47 16.96 -35.47 -6.90
C GLN A 47 15.65 -35.94 -6.23
N ALA A 48 15.69 -37.06 -5.48
CA ALA A 48 14.48 -37.64 -4.90
C ALA A 48 13.68 -36.69 -3.99
N ASP A 49 14.37 -35.75 -3.34
CA ASP A 49 13.79 -34.79 -2.39
C ASP A 49 13.87 -33.33 -2.86
N SER A 50 14.24 -33.09 -4.13
CA SER A 50 14.33 -31.72 -4.65
C SER A 50 12.97 -31.16 -5.02
N HIS A 51 12.43 -30.28 -4.17
CA HIS A 51 11.15 -29.61 -4.42
C HIS A 51 11.32 -28.21 -5.03
N PHE A 52 12.52 -27.68 -5.09
CA PHE A 52 12.82 -26.32 -5.56
C PHE A 52 13.78 -26.29 -6.74
N ILE A 53 13.64 -25.21 -7.54
CA ILE A 53 14.63 -24.82 -8.54
C ILE A 53 15.12 -23.39 -8.25
N SER A 54 16.30 -23.04 -8.74
CA SER A 54 16.85 -21.68 -8.62
C SER A 54 16.01 -20.69 -9.41
N ALA A 55 15.63 -19.59 -8.77
CA ALA A 55 14.77 -18.56 -9.32
C ALA A 55 15.51 -17.37 -9.94
N GLY A 56 16.85 -17.43 -10.05
CA GLY A 56 17.63 -16.37 -10.66
C GLY A 56 17.75 -15.08 -9.84
N ILE A 57 17.36 -15.09 -8.56
CA ILE A 57 17.41 -13.92 -7.67
C ILE A 57 18.42 -14.19 -6.56
N TYR A 58 19.41 -13.31 -6.43
CA TYR A 58 20.54 -13.50 -5.54
C TYR A 58 20.71 -12.33 -4.57
N GLY A 59 20.90 -12.63 -3.28
CA GLY A 59 21.43 -11.73 -2.27
C GLY A 59 22.83 -12.19 -1.90
N LEU A 60 23.84 -11.37 -2.12
CA LEU A 60 25.26 -11.73 -1.99
C LEU A 60 25.96 -10.81 -0.99
N THR A 61 26.77 -11.38 -0.11
CA THR A 61 27.71 -10.63 0.74
C THR A 61 29.03 -10.42 0.01
N PHE A 62 29.93 -9.64 0.57
CA PHE A 62 31.27 -9.46 0.00
C PHE A 62 32.03 -10.79 -0.13
N PHE A 63 31.90 -11.69 0.86
CA PHE A 63 32.55 -13.02 0.79
C PHE A 63 32.06 -13.86 -0.40
N SER A 64 30.77 -13.81 -0.70
CA SER A 64 30.24 -14.49 -1.90
C SER A 64 30.68 -13.83 -3.18
N LEU A 65 30.94 -12.52 -3.21
CA LEU A 65 31.49 -11.82 -4.39
C LEU A 65 32.96 -12.19 -4.65
N ASP A 66 33.77 -12.44 -3.62
CA ASP A 66 35.14 -12.92 -3.77
C ASP A 66 35.17 -14.27 -4.51
N ILE A 67 34.21 -15.16 -4.21
CA ILE A 67 34.06 -16.45 -4.91
C ILE A 67 33.62 -16.24 -6.35
N LEU A 68 32.74 -15.27 -6.61
CA LEU A 68 32.32 -14.92 -7.97
C LEU A 68 33.55 -14.45 -8.80
N GLU A 69 34.37 -13.58 -8.23
CA GLU A 69 35.60 -13.11 -8.88
C GLU A 69 36.54 -14.27 -9.21
N ALA A 70 36.78 -15.18 -8.26
CA ALA A 70 37.57 -16.39 -8.47
C ALA A 70 36.98 -17.32 -9.56
N CYS A 71 35.67 -17.42 -9.70
CA CYS A 71 35.00 -18.15 -10.77
C CYS A 71 35.27 -17.49 -12.14
N ILE A 72 35.19 -16.16 -12.22
CA ILE A 72 35.45 -15.40 -13.45
C ILE A 72 36.91 -15.57 -13.89
N GLU A 73 37.86 -15.49 -12.96
CA GLU A 73 39.28 -15.72 -13.24
C GLU A 73 39.58 -17.14 -13.78
N LYS A 74 38.80 -18.12 -13.35
CA LYS A 74 38.88 -19.52 -13.87
C LYS A 74 38.16 -19.70 -15.20
N GLY A 75 37.54 -18.64 -15.76
CA GLY A 75 36.83 -18.69 -17.04
C GLY A 75 35.43 -19.27 -16.95
N GLU A 76 34.84 -19.39 -15.73
CA GLU A 76 33.46 -19.84 -15.55
C GLU A 76 32.50 -18.75 -15.99
N SER A 77 31.61 -19.07 -16.93
CA SER A 77 30.67 -18.08 -17.52
C SER A 77 29.20 -18.29 -17.14
N ARG A 78 28.89 -19.32 -16.35
CA ARG A 78 27.51 -19.70 -16.01
C ARG A 78 27.25 -19.50 -14.52
N MET A 79 26.16 -18.81 -14.18
CA MET A 79 25.74 -18.59 -12.79
C MET A 79 25.56 -19.89 -11.99
N ARG A 80 25.11 -20.99 -12.62
CA ARG A 80 25.01 -22.30 -11.95
C ARG A 80 26.35 -22.83 -11.41
N ASN A 81 27.44 -22.52 -12.08
CA ASN A 81 28.79 -22.92 -11.62
C ASN A 81 29.22 -22.09 -10.40
N PHE A 82 28.92 -20.80 -10.40
CA PHE A 82 29.12 -19.94 -9.25
C PHE A 82 28.25 -20.40 -8.02
N GLN A 83 27.00 -20.73 -8.22
CA GLN A 83 26.15 -21.25 -7.14
C GLN A 83 26.72 -22.54 -6.53
N ARG A 84 27.24 -23.45 -7.36
CA ARG A 84 27.94 -24.66 -6.89
C ARG A 84 29.25 -24.34 -6.16
N ALA A 85 29.99 -23.33 -6.61
CA ALA A 85 31.22 -22.90 -5.97
C ALA A 85 30.97 -22.34 -4.56
N LEU A 86 29.87 -21.60 -4.35
CA LEU A 86 29.48 -21.11 -3.02
C LEU A 86 29.27 -22.25 -2.03
N VAL A 87 28.58 -23.32 -2.46
CA VAL A 87 28.37 -24.53 -1.62
C VAL A 87 29.68 -25.26 -1.37
N ALA A 88 30.53 -25.42 -2.43
CA ALA A 88 31.80 -26.11 -2.32
C ALA A 88 32.80 -25.39 -1.40
N ASP A 89 32.72 -24.07 -1.31
CA ASP A 89 33.55 -23.24 -0.42
C ASP A 89 33.01 -23.19 1.03
N GLY A 90 31.87 -23.86 1.29
CA GLY A 90 31.32 -24.01 2.63
C GLY A 90 30.57 -22.79 3.16
N LEU A 91 30.13 -21.87 2.29
CA LEU A 91 29.35 -20.72 2.71
C LEU A 91 27.96 -21.14 3.21
N ARG A 92 27.45 -20.40 4.20
CA ARG A 92 26.07 -20.56 4.65
C ARG A 92 25.13 -19.87 3.68
N ILE A 93 24.43 -20.68 2.89
CA ILE A 93 23.49 -20.22 1.87
C ILE A 93 22.08 -20.58 2.32
N GLU A 94 21.18 -19.60 2.35
CA GLU A 94 19.77 -19.84 2.67
C GLU A 94 18.89 -19.65 1.44
N ALA A 95 17.84 -20.46 1.35
CA ALA A 95 16.83 -20.40 0.30
C ALA A 95 15.68 -19.44 0.71
N TYR A 96 15.24 -18.60 -0.22
CA TYR A 96 14.05 -17.77 -0.07
C TYR A 96 12.96 -18.24 -1.04
N PRO A 97 11.89 -18.89 -0.57
CA PRO A 97 10.85 -19.43 -1.43
C PRO A 97 10.02 -18.31 -2.07
N LEU A 98 9.91 -18.36 -3.38
CA LEU A 98 9.09 -17.49 -4.20
C LEU A 98 7.96 -18.31 -4.81
N THR A 99 6.74 -17.77 -4.81
CA THR A 99 5.56 -18.51 -5.26
C THR A 99 5.55 -18.85 -6.74
N LYS A 100 6.12 -17.99 -7.58
CA LYS A 100 6.35 -18.23 -9.01
C LYS A 100 7.34 -17.20 -9.56
N VAL A 101 8.27 -17.68 -10.34
CA VAL A 101 9.22 -16.86 -11.10
C VAL A 101 9.09 -17.24 -12.57
N PHE A 102 9.09 -16.25 -13.44
CA PHE A 102 9.11 -16.43 -14.89
C PHE A 102 10.46 -15.96 -15.41
N ASP A 103 11.13 -16.82 -16.13
CA ASP A 103 12.24 -16.42 -16.98
C ASP A 103 11.66 -15.82 -18.28
N ILE A 104 12.12 -14.64 -18.68
CA ILE A 104 11.62 -13.92 -19.85
C ILE A 104 12.75 -13.87 -20.88
N ASP A 105 12.95 -14.97 -21.56
CA ASP A 105 13.96 -15.10 -22.62
C ASP A 105 13.37 -14.84 -24.02
N HIS A 106 12.07 -15.05 -24.20
CA HIS A 106 11.38 -14.95 -25.48
C HIS A 106 10.13 -14.06 -25.41
N ILE A 107 9.71 -13.56 -26.60
CA ILE A 107 8.51 -12.70 -26.72
C ILE A 107 7.22 -13.38 -26.23
N ASP A 108 7.16 -14.71 -26.31
CA ASP A 108 6.02 -15.49 -25.83
C ASP A 108 5.97 -15.54 -24.29
N ASP A 109 7.09 -15.40 -23.62
CA ASP A 109 7.16 -15.37 -22.15
C ASP A 109 6.66 -14.03 -21.63
N ILE A 110 6.91 -12.93 -22.36
CA ILE A 110 6.30 -11.62 -22.07
C ILE A 110 4.77 -11.75 -22.11
N ARG A 111 4.22 -12.41 -23.14
CA ARG A 111 2.76 -12.59 -23.28
C ARG A 111 2.20 -13.45 -22.14
N LYS A 112 2.86 -14.55 -21.79
CA LYS A 112 2.49 -15.39 -20.64
C LYS A 112 2.55 -14.62 -19.32
N ALA A 113 3.58 -13.80 -19.12
CA ALA A 113 3.72 -12.94 -17.94
C ALA A 113 2.61 -11.90 -17.89
N ASP A 114 2.30 -11.25 -19.02
CA ASP A 114 1.21 -10.26 -19.13
C ASP A 114 -0.17 -10.89 -18.90
N GLU A 115 -0.47 -12.04 -19.51
CA GLU A 115 -1.71 -12.79 -19.28
C GLU A 115 -1.86 -13.15 -17.81
N ARG A 116 -0.77 -13.53 -17.15
CA ARG A 116 -0.80 -13.88 -15.75
C ARG A 116 -0.95 -12.66 -14.85
N VAL A 117 -0.25 -11.58 -15.11
CA VAL A 117 -0.43 -10.30 -14.40
C VAL A 117 -1.87 -9.82 -14.55
N ASN A 118 -2.46 -9.96 -15.73
CA ASN A 118 -3.86 -9.63 -15.97
C ASN A 118 -4.81 -10.59 -15.25
N ASN A 119 -4.52 -11.90 -15.24
CA ASN A 119 -5.29 -12.89 -14.48
C ASN A 119 -5.16 -12.72 -12.95
N LEU A 120 -3.99 -12.32 -12.46
CA LEU A 120 -3.81 -11.91 -11.07
C LEU A 120 -4.54 -10.60 -10.77
N SER A 121 -4.77 -9.75 -11.77
CA SER A 121 -5.47 -8.47 -11.62
C SER A 121 -6.99 -8.60 -11.73
N SER A 122 -7.53 -9.65 -12.37
CA SER A 122 -8.99 -9.86 -12.41
C SER A 122 -9.50 -10.45 -11.09
N CYS A 123 -10.54 -9.86 -10.52
CA CYS A 123 -11.29 -10.44 -9.40
C CYS A 123 -12.54 -11.13 -9.97
N LYS A 124 -12.61 -12.45 -9.87
CA LYS A 124 -13.88 -13.14 -10.08
C LYS A 124 -14.81 -12.75 -8.93
N GLY A 125 -15.95 -12.15 -9.27
CA GLY A 125 -16.96 -11.79 -8.28
C GLY A 125 -17.56 -10.41 -8.51
N LYS A 126 -18.48 -10.07 -7.61
CA LYS A 126 -19.21 -8.79 -7.64
C LYS A 126 -18.59 -7.78 -6.70
N ALA A 127 -18.62 -6.51 -7.07
CA ALA A 127 -18.18 -5.42 -6.23
C ALA A 127 -19.22 -4.32 -6.09
N LEU A 128 -19.36 -3.79 -4.89
CA LEU A 128 -20.07 -2.55 -4.62
C LEU A 128 -19.04 -1.45 -4.37
N LEU A 129 -19.05 -0.44 -5.22
CA LEU A 129 -18.13 0.69 -5.18
C LEU A 129 -18.93 1.91 -4.71
N ILE A 130 -18.58 2.48 -3.55
CA ILE A 130 -19.33 3.55 -2.93
C ILE A 130 -18.57 4.86 -3.08
N GLN A 131 -19.12 5.77 -3.87
CA GLN A 131 -18.59 7.12 -4.07
C GLN A 131 -19.00 8.02 -2.91
N ARG A 132 -18.09 8.86 -2.42
CA ARG A 132 -18.41 9.87 -1.40
C ARG A 132 -19.34 10.96 -1.96
N ALA A 133 -20.11 11.59 -1.08
CA ALA A 133 -20.97 12.70 -1.47
C ALA A 133 -20.15 13.93 -1.89
N ALA A 134 -20.71 14.77 -2.76
CA ALA A 134 -20.10 15.98 -3.32
C ALA A 134 -19.56 16.94 -2.23
N CYS A 135 -20.25 17.05 -1.10
CA CYS A 135 -19.81 17.90 0.02
C CYS A 135 -18.48 17.46 0.64
N TYR A 136 -18.09 16.18 0.49
CA TYR A 136 -16.80 15.67 0.95
C TYR A 136 -15.72 15.63 -0.14
N SER A 137 -16.07 15.98 -1.38
CA SER A 137 -15.14 16.03 -2.52
C SER A 137 -15.43 17.23 -3.43
N PRO A 138 -15.43 18.46 -2.89
CA PRO A 138 -15.77 19.63 -3.68
C PRO A 138 -14.85 19.75 -4.89
N ASN A 139 -15.43 19.89 -6.09
CA ASN A 139 -14.73 19.97 -7.39
C ASN A 139 -13.90 18.71 -7.78
N SER A 140 -14.19 17.56 -7.20
CA SER A 140 -13.44 16.32 -7.48
C SER A 140 -14.34 15.09 -7.68
N GLU A 141 -15.64 15.27 -7.79
CA GLU A 141 -16.62 14.17 -7.96
C GLU A 141 -16.33 13.29 -9.19
N GLU A 142 -16.02 13.93 -10.34
CA GLU A 142 -15.66 13.21 -11.56
C GLU A 142 -14.34 12.42 -11.42
N LYS A 143 -13.40 12.94 -10.64
CA LYS A 143 -12.13 12.27 -10.38
C LYS A 143 -12.31 11.05 -9.47
N ASP A 144 -13.18 11.16 -8.48
CA ASP A 144 -13.54 10.05 -7.60
C ASP A 144 -14.31 8.96 -8.36
N LEU A 145 -15.25 9.36 -9.23
CA LEU A 145 -15.92 8.42 -10.11
C LEU A 145 -14.95 7.70 -11.04
N ALA A 146 -13.98 8.43 -11.62
CA ALA A 146 -13.02 7.85 -12.55
C ALA A 146 -12.12 6.78 -11.92
N ILE A 147 -11.65 6.95 -10.68
CA ILE A 147 -10.88 5.87 -10.01
C ILE A 147 -11.77 4.68 -9.68
N LEU A 148 -13.02 4.88 -9.26
CA LEU A 148 -13.95 3.78 -9.00
C LEU A 148 -14.28 3.00 -10.28
N GLN A 149 -14.43 3.69 -11.43
CA GLN A 149 -14.60 3.05 -12.73
C GLN A 149 -13.38 2.19 -13.11
N GLU A 150 -12.17 2.71 -12.97
CA GLU A 150 -10.95 1.93 -13.22
C GLU A 150 -10.86 0.69 -12.33
N VAL A 151 -11.20 0.82 -11.05
CA VAL A 151 -11.25 -0.33 -10.13
C VAL A 151 -12.35 -1.30 -10.55
N GLY A 152 -13.51 -0.81 -10.95
CA GLY A 152 -14.65 -1.61 -11.39
C GLY A 152 -14.34 -2.52 -12.59
N CYS A 153 -13.46 -2.08 -13.49
CA CYS A 153 -13.02 -2.88 -14.64
C CYS A 153 -12.35 -4.23 -14.30
N PHE A 154 -11.92 -4.40 -13.05
CA PHE A 154 -11.28 -5.65 -12.60
C PHE A 154 -12.26 -6.70 -12.04
N PHE A 155 -13.56 -6.38 -11.98
CA PHE A 155 -14.60 -7.29 -11.46
C PHE A 155 -15.52 -7.76 -12.58
N ASP A 156 -16.09 -8.95 -12.42
CA ASP A 156 -17.08 -9.50 -13.39
C ASP A 156 -18.38 -8.68 -13.39
N ASP A 157 -18.76 -8.16 -12.21
CA ASP A 157 -19.93 -7.30 -12.01
C ASP A 157 -19.59 -6.24 -10.95
N ALA A 158 -19.55 -4.98 -11.35
CA ALA A 158 -19.24 -3.86 -10.46
C ALA A 158 -20.36 -2.81 -10.52
N LYS A 159 -20.93 -2.51 -9.35
CA LYS A 159 -21.93 -1.46 -9.22
C LYS A 159 -21.35 -0.27 -8.47
N ILE A 160 -21.34 0.90 -9.12
CA ILE A 160 -20.95 2.18 -8.49
C ILE A 160 -22.21 2.90 -8.03
N ILE A 161 -22.23 3.33 -6.77
CA ILE A 161 -23.34 4.08 -6.17
C ILE A 161 -22.81 5.25 -5.34
N GLY A 162 -23.60 6.29 -5.16
CA GLY A 162 -23.33 7.35 -4.19
C GLY A 162 -23.58 6.89 -2.76
N GLU A 163 -22.85 7.44 -1.78
CA GLU A 163 -23.07 7.10 -0.37
C GLU A 163 -24.48 7.47 0.13
N GLY A 164 -25.14 8.45 -0.47
CA GLY A 164 -26.55 8.78 -0.19
C GLY A 164 -27.49 7.64 -0.59
N ASP A 165 -27.36 7.14 -1.82
CA ASP A 165 -28.13 5.99 -2.31
C ASP A 165 -27.84 4.73 -1.48
N PHE A 166 -26.57 4.52 -1.10
CA PHE A 166 -26.19 3.41 -0.21
C PHE A 166 -26.94 3.46 1.12
N VAL A 167 -27.04 4.63 1.75
CA VAL A 167 -27.77 4.82 3.03
C VAL A 167 -29.27 4.64 2.85
N GLU A 168 -29.86 5.28 1.84
CA GLU A 168 -31.31 5.24 1.58
C GLU A 168 -31.81 3.81 1.28
N ASN A 169 -31.00 3.05 0.55
CA ASN A 169 -31.34 1.69 0.12
C ASN A 169 -30.56 0.60 0.88
N PHE A 170 -30.05 0.91 2.07
CA PHE A 170 -29.17 0.01 2.83
C PHE A 170 -29.78 -1.38 3.07
N SER A 171 -31.09 -1.47 3.38
CA SER A 171 -31.76 -2.75 3.59
C SER A 171 -31.68 -3.66 2.36
N THR A 172 -31.83 -3.08 1.17
CA THR A 172 -31.74 -3.81 -0.11
C THR A 172 -30.31 -4.30 -0.36
N TYR A 173 -29.31 -3.43 -0.21
CA TYR A 173 -27.90 -3.80 -0.37
C TYR A 173 -27.46 -4.83 0.66
N ASN A 174 -27.88 -4.67 1.91
CA ASN A 174 -27.61 -5.62 2.99
C ASN A 174 -28.19 -7.02 2.71
N GLN A 175 -29.39 -7.11 2.13
CA GLN A 175 -30.00 -8.39 1.72
C GLN A 175 -29.26 -9.02 0.53
N LEU A 176 -28.95 -8.25 -0.52
CA LEU A 176 -28.23 -8.72 -1.69
C LEU A 176 -26.85 -9.29 -1.33
N ILE A 177 -26.07 -8.52 -0.57
CA ILE A 177 -24.72 -8.92 -0.13
C ILE A 177 -24.81 -10.21 0.72
N SER A 178 -25.82 -10.36 1.56
CA SER A 178 -26.02 -11.50 2.45
C SER A 178 -26.45 -12.75 1.70
N ALA A 179 -27.38 -12.63 0.78
CA ALA A 179 -27.89 -13.77 -0.01
C ALA A 179 -26.80 -14.41 -0.87
N GLU A 180 -25.91 -13.60 -1.43
CA GLU A 180 -24.81 -14.09 -2.28
C GLU A 180 -23.63 -14.64 -1.47
N SER A 181 -23.45 -14.22 -0.22
CA SER A 181 -22.39 -14.74 0.67
C SER A 181 -22.67 -16.17 1.16
N VAL A 182 -23.91 -16.63 1.14
CA VAL A 182 -24.33 -17.95 1.67
C VAL A 182 -24.33 -19.05 0.59
N GLY A 183 -24.33 -18.72 -0.70
CA GLY A 183 -24.70 -19.66 -1.78
C GLY A 183 -23.57 -20.24 -2.62
N SER A 184 -22.35 -19.72 -2.61
CA SER A 184 -21.27 -20.29 -3.43
C SER A 184 -19.86 -20.02 -2.88
N VAL A 185 -19.04 -21.05 -2.93
CA VAL A 185 -17.64 -21.06 -2.47
C VAL A 185 -16.75 -20.05 -3.21
N ASN A 186 -17.24 -19.40 -4.27
CA ASN A 186 -16.43 -18.57 -5.18
C ASN A 186 -16.95 -17.14 -5.45
N THR A 187 -18.08 -16.73 -4.90
CA THR A 187 -18.65 -15.39 -5.18
C THR A 187 -18.69 -14.54 -3.91
N TYR A 188 -17.60 -13.85 -3.62
CA TYR A 188 -17.59 -12.87 -2.54
C TYR A 188 -17.99 -11.50 -3.08
N TYR A 189 -18.99 -10.90 -2.43
CA TYR A 189 -19.27 -9.49 -2.63
C TYR A 189 -18.18 -8.66 -1.95
N GLN A 190 -17.54 -7.77 -2.71
CA GLN A 190 -16.46 -6.93 -2.21
C GLN A 190 -16.94 -5.47 -2.15
N ILE A 191 -16.65 -4.78 -1.07
CA ILE A 191 -17.00 -3.38 -0.91
C ILE A 191 -15.72 -2.54 -0.99
N ILE A 192 -15.75 -1.54 -1.87
CA ILE A 192 -14.70 -0.52 -2.00
C ILE A 192 -15.36 0.81 -1.73
N SER A 193 -14.95 1.49 -0.67
CA SER A 193 -15.68 2.63 -0.15
C SER A 193 -14.83 3.89 -0.07
N MET A 194 -15.37 4.96 -0.63
CA MET A 194 -14.93 6.34 -0.41
C MET A 194 -15.90 7.10 0.51
N ALA A 195 -16.91 6.44 1.08
CA ALA A 195 -17.93 7.06 1.91
C ALA A 195 -17.35 7.78 3.13
N ARG A 196 -17.95 8.91 3.51
CA ARG A 196 -17.50 9.72 4.66
C ARG A 196 -18.61 10.16 5.60
N SER A 197 -19.87 10.14 5.16
CA SER A 197 -20.98 10.53 6.04
C SER A 197 -21.10 9.56 7.22
N PRO A 198 -21.40 10.06 8.43
CA PRO A 198 -21.57 9.20 9.61
C PRO A 198 -22.54 8.04 9.36
N LYS A 199 -23.67 8.32 8.71
CA LYS A 199 -24.68 7.29 8.40
C LYS A 199 -24.15 6.21 7.45
N ALA A 200 -23.39 6.59 6.41
CA ALA A 200 -22.80 5.61 5.50
C ALA A 200 -21.75 4.76 6.20
N LEU A 201 -20.96 5.36 7.09
CA LEU A 201 -19.98 4.63 7.90
C LEU A 201 -20.65 3.68 8.91
N ASP A 202 -21.78 4.06 9.50
CA ASP A 202 -22.58 3.18 10.36
C ASP A 202 -23.15 1.98 9.57
N CYS A 203 -23.60 2.21 8.34
CA CYS A 203 -24.02 1.14 7.43
C CYS A 203 -22.88 0.20 7.06
N LEU A 204 -21.69 0.73 6.75
CA LEU A 204 -20.49 -0.09 6.48
C LEU A 204 -20.09 -0.93 7.68
N GLU A 205 -20.09 -0.34 8.87
CA GLU A 205 -19.77 -1.02 10.12
C GLU A 205 -20.70 -2.21 10.39
N GLN A 206 -22.01 -2.06 10.15
CA GLN A 206 -22.96 -3.17 10.26
C GLN A 206 -22.63 -4.32 9.29
N LEU A 207 -22.19 -4.03 8.07
CA LEU A 207 -21.74 -5.07 7.14
C LEU A 207 -20.43 -5.72 7.60
N GLU A 208 -19.48 -4.93 8.10
CA GLU A 208 -18.18 -5.39 8.61
C GLU A 208 -18.36 -6.30 9.83
N GLN A 209 -19.28 -5.98 10.76
CA GLN A 209 -19.61 -6.83 11.90
C GLN A 209 -20.17 -8.21 11.50
N ARG A 210 -20.70 -8.33 10.28
CA ARG A 210 -21.19 -9.59 9.70
C ARG A 210 -20.11 -10.32 8.87
N GLY A 211 -18.87 -9.84 8.88
CA GLY A 211 -17.75 -10.42 8.16
C GLY A 211 -17.59 -9.95 6.71
N ILE A 212 -18.44 -9.01 6.24
CA ILE A 212 -18.26 -8.39 4.93
C ILE A 212 -17.12 -7.36 5.03
N ARG A 213 -16.21 -7.38 4.09
CA ARG A 213 -15.02 -6.52 4.15
C ARG A 213 -15.17 -5.32 3.27
N ALA A 214 -14.94 -4.14 3.84
CA ALA A 214 -14.80 -2.91 3.11
C ALA A 214 -13.32 -2.48 3.00
N LEU A 215 -12.97 -1.86 1.91
CA LEU A 215 -11.67 -1.24 1.65
C LEU A 215 -11.91 0.19 1.11
N ASN A 216 -11.61 1.29 1.84
CA ASN A 216 -11.17 1.29 3.24
C ASN A 216 -12.32 0.91 4.19
N SER A 217 -11.97 0.42 5.38
CA SER A 217 -12.96 0.08 6.41
C SER A 217 -13.58 1.33 7.06
N SER A 218 -14.76 1.17 7.65
CA SER A 218 -15.42 2.24 8.41
C SER A 218 -14.52 2.78 9.52
N VAL A 219 -13.81 1.91 10.23
CA VAL A 219 -12.84 2.28 11.28
C VAL A 219 -11.69 3.10 10.71
N GLY A 220 -11.10 2.67 9.59
CA GLY A 220 -10.00 3.38 8.94
C GLY A 220 -10.41 4.76 8.44
N ILE A 221 -11.58 4.87 7.82
CA ILE A 221 -12.10 6.17 7.35
C ILE A 221 -12.34 7.12 8.52
N ARG A 222 -12.93 6.66 9.63
CA ARG A 222 -13.12 7.46 10.85
C ARG A 222 -11.77 7.86 11.47
N ALA A 223 -10.77 6.98 11.42
CA ALA A 223 -9.44 7.24 11.95
C ALA A 223 -8.68 8.33 11.18
N CYS A 224 -9.06 8.61 9.93
CA CYS A 224 -8.47 9.67 9.11
C CYS A 224 -8.95 11.09 9.44
N GLN A 225 -9.66 11.31 10.54
CA GLN A 225 -9.91 12.66 11.05
C GLN A 225 -8.58 13.36 11.36
N ARG A 226 -8.43 14.62 10.92
CA ARG A 226 -7.15 15.34 10.97
C ARG A 226 -6.55 15.44 12.37
N SER A 227 -7.36 15.66 13.40
CA SER A 227 -6.90 15.68 14.79
C SER A 227 -6.37 14.33 15.25
N ASN A 228 -7.00 13.23 14.85
CA ASN A 228 -6.53 11.89 15.16
C ASN A 228 -5.26 11.54 14.38
N VAL A 229 -5.18 11.92 13.11
CA VAL A 229 -3.96 11.76 12.29
C VAL A 229 -2.79 12.47 12.95
N ASP A 230 -2.95 13.75 13.32
CA ASP A 230 -1.91 14.54 14.00
C ASP A 230 -1.47 13.86 15.31
N LYS A 231 -2.43 13.39 16.12
CA LYS A 231 -2.16 12.66 17.37
C LYS A 231 -1.36 11.38 17.10
N VAL A 232 -1.81 10.54 16.18
CA VAL A 232 -1.14 9.26 15.86
C VAL A 232 0.26 9.51 15.34
N MET A 233 0.47 10.52 14.50
CA MET A 233 1.80 10.88 14.00
C MET A 233 2.73 11.29 15.14
N ARG A 234 2.28 12.11 16.09
CA ARG A 234 3.08 12.53 17.26
C ARG A 234 3.45 11.35 18.16
N GLU A 235 2.48 10.52 18.49
CA GLU A 235 2.67 9.35 19.36
C GLU A 235 3.63 8.32 18.76
N ASN A 236 3.75 8.27 17.42
CA ASN A 236 4.59 7.32 16.70
C ASN A 236 5.85 7.92 16.09
N TYR A 237 6.19 9.18 16.43
CA TYR A 237 7.38 9.89 15.97
C TYR A 237 7.50 9.97 14.44
N LEU A 238 6.35 10.12 13.75
CA LEU A 238 6.32 10.32 12.31
C LEU A 238 6.65 11.79 11.97
N PRO A 239 7.23 12.06 10.79
CA PRO A 239 7.61 13.41 10.40
C PRO A 239 6.37 14.29 10.16
N LEU A 240 6.13 15.25 11.04
CA LEU A 240 5.04 16.22 10.97
C LEU A 240 5.56 17.65 11.22
N PRO A 241 4.80 18.69 10.84
CA PRO A 241 5.18 20.06 11.12
C PRO A 241 5.31 20.30 12.64
N PRO A 242 6.25 21.14 13.08
CA PRO A 242 6.41 21.48 14.49
C PRO A 242 5.23 22.32 15.00
N ASP A 243 5.05 22.34 16.33
CA ASP A 243 4.02 23.17 16.98
C ASP A 243 4.33 24.66 16.95
N LYS A 244 5.61 25.02 16.85
CA LYS A 244 6.10 26.39 16.85
C LYS A 244 7.08 26.59 15.70
N GLY A 245 7.03 27.78 15.11
CA GLY A 245 7.93 28.20 14.04
C GLY A 245 7.85 29.69 13.83
N ASP A 246 8.82 30.24 13.09
CA ASP A 246 8.95 31.68 12.87
C ASP A 246 8.30 32.16 11.56
N ASP A 247 7.86 31.21 10.71
CA ASP A 247 7.36 31.50 9.37
C ASP A 247 5.81 31.52 9.29
N GLY A 248 5.13 31.54 10.45
CA GLY A 248 3.67 31.54 10.57
C GLY A 248 3.08 30.16 10.86
N TYR A 249 1.76 30.08 10.81
CA TYR A 249 0.99 28.93 11.27
C TYR A 249 -0.17 28.61 10.33
N TRP A 250 -0.56 27.35 10.30
CA TRP A 250 -1.78 26.89 9.66
C TRP A 250 -2.79 26.44 10.73
N VAL A 251 -3.99 26.99 10.66
CA VAL A 251 -5.14 26.54 11.45
C VAL A 251 -6.09 25.80 10.51
N LYS A 252 -6.29 24.51 10.77
CA LYS A 252 -7.03 23.60 9.89
C LYS A 252 -8.22 23.02 10.65
N ARG A 253 -9.40 23.06 10.04
CA ARG A 253 -10.57 22.32 10.52
C ARG A 253 -10.26 20.82 10.62
N ALA A 254 -10.66 20.17 11.71
CA ALA A 254 -10.29 18.79 11.99
C ALA A 254 -11.46 17.84 12.26
N ASP A 255 -12.66 18.36 12.55
CA ASP A 255 -13.89 17.57 12.77
C ASP A 255 -14.43 16.90 11.51
N THR A 256 -14.13 17.44 10.33
CA THR A 256 -14.48 16.89 9.02
C THR A 256 -13.50 17.37 7.94
N THR A 257 -13.68 16.87 6.71
CA THR A 257 -12.94 17.37 5.55
C THR A 257 -13.22 18.86 5.35
N ALA A 258 -12.20 19.62 4.92
CA ALA A 258 -12.35 21.02 4.54
C ALA A 258 -13.43 21.17 3.46
N GLN A 259 -14.47 21.94 3.74
CA GLN A 259 -15.61 22.19 2.85
C GLN A 259 -15.46 23.49 2.07
N SER A 260 -14.61 24.38 2.54
CA SER A 260 -14.31 25.67 1.92
C SER A 260 -12.85 26.05 2.12
N LYS A 261 -12.39 27.07 1.36
CA LYS A 261 -11.06 27.65 1.55
C LYS A 261 -10.84 28.23 2.95
N GLU A 262 -11.93 28.61 3.62
CA GLU A 262 -11.90 29.21 4.97
C GLU A 262 -11.71 28.14 6.07
N ASP A 263 -11.71 26.87 5.74
CA ASP A 263 -11.47 25.77 6.68
C ASP A 263 -9.97 25.45 6.86
N VAL A 264 -9.10 26.11 6.08
CA VAL A 264 -7.64 26.01 6.16
C VAL A 264 -7.07 27.44 6.06
N CYS A 265 -6.67 28.01 7.19
CA CYS A 265 -6.26 29.39 7.29
C CYS A 265 -4.77 29.51 7.64
N PHE A 266 -4.06 30.36 6.90
CA PHE A 266 -2.72 30.78 7.29
C PHE A 266 -2.79 31.95 8.24
N CYS A 267 -1.92 31.93 9.26
CA CYS A 267 -1.75 32.98 10.26
C CYS A 267 -0.27 33.40 10.33
N HIS A 268 0.00 34.70 10.35
CA HIS A 268 1.38 35.21 10.43
C HIS A 268 1.98 35.01 11.82
N ASP A 269 1.15 35.10 12.84
CA ASP A 269 1.56 34.99 14.23
C ASP A 269 0.50 34.30 15.10
N TRP A 270 0.85 34.09 16.36
CA TRP A 270 -0.06 33.39 17.30
C TRP A 270 -1.31 34.21 17.65
N SER A 271 -1.26 35.55 17.55
CA SER A 271 -2.46 36.38 17.77
C SER A 271 -3.50 36.16 16.67
N GLU A 272 -3.06 35.96 15.42
CA GLU A 272 -3.96 35.58 14.33
C GLU A 272 -4.52 34.18 14.49
N VAL A 273 -3.71 33.23 15.00
CA VAL A 273 -4.18 31.88 15.32
C VAL A 273 -5.37 31.92 16.27
N GLU A 274 -5.28 32.67 17.36
CA GLU A 274 -6.37 32.79 18.36
C GLU A 274 -7.62 33.45 17.76
N LYS A 275 -7.46 34.43 16.87
CA LYS A 275 -8.59 35.03 16.14
C LYS A 275 -9.28 34.02 15.22
N ILE A 276 -8.53 33.25 14.45
CA ILE A 276 -9.06 32.24 13.54
C ILE A 276 -9.76 31.14 14.33
N LYS A 277 -9.17 30.67 15.44
CA LYS A 277 -9.84 29.69 16.33
C LYS A 277 -11.17 30.22 16.86
N SER A 278 -11.22 31.49 17.21
CA SER A 278 -12.46 32.13 17.67
C SER A 278 -13.52 32.17 16.55
N ILE A 279 -13.12 32.48 15.32
CA ILE A 279 -14.01 32.43 14.14
C ILE A 279 -14.51 31.00 13.89
N PHE A 280 -13.66 29.99 13.98
CA PHE A 280 -14.03 28.59 13.83
C PHE A 280 -15.05 28.19 14.89
N MET A 281 -14.82 28.57 16.15
CA MET A 281 -15.77 28.33 17.25
C MET A 281 -17.14 28.98 17.00
N GLN A 282 -17.19 30.22 16.48
CA GLN A 282 -18.45 30.88 16.11
C GLN A 282 -19.18 30.15 14.97
N ARG A 283 -18.46 29.49 14.08
CA ARG A 283 -19.01 28.63 13.02
C ARG A 283 -19.40 27.24 13.53
N GLY A 284 -19.24 26.93 14.81
CA GLY A 284 -19.51 25.63 15.41
C GLY A 284 -18.41 24.60 15.20
N ILE A 285 -17.23 25.01 14.70
CA ILE A 285 -16.08 24.14 14.49
C ILE A 285 -15.25 24.14 15.77
N THR A 286 -15.31 23.07 16.53
CA THR A 286 -14.64 22.94 17.84
C THR A 286 -13.35 22.14 17.79
N ASP A 287 -13.16 21.32 16.74
CA ASP A 287 -11.96 20.52 16.55
C ASP A 287 -11.09 21.14 15.45
N VAL A 288 -9.87 21.54 15.82
CA VAL A 288 -8.91 22.22 14.95
C VAL A 288 -7.49 21.72 15.21
N VAL A 289 -6.70 21.62 14.15
CA VAL A 289 -5.26 21.35 14.22
C VAL A 289 -4.52 22.64 13.89
N THR A 290 -3.50 22.96 14.70
CA THR A 290 -2.61 24.10 14.47
C THR A 290 -1.19 23.58 14.32
N GLN A 291 -0.53 23.96 13.22
CA GLN A 291 0.83 23.52 12.87
C GLN A 291 1.63 24.73 12.38
N ALA A 292 2.92 24.78 12.68
CA ALA A 292 3.79 25.80 12.11
C ALA A 292 3.91 25.63 10.58
N HIS A 293 4.03 26.73 9.86
CA HIS A 293 4.36 26.70 8.44
C HIS A 293 5.78 26.17 8.24
N VAL A 294 5.93 25.28 7.27
CA VAL A 294 7.23 24.72 6.85
C VAL A 294 7.51 25.15 5.43
N LYS A 295 8.68 25.73 5.19
CA LYS A 295 9.16 26.10 3.85
C LYS A 295 9.74 24.89 3.15
N GLY A 296 9.45 24.76 1.85
CA GLY A 296 9.97 23.71 1.01
C GLY A 296 9.04 23.38 -0.16
N ASP A 297 9.36 22.33 -0.89
CA ASP A 297 8.56 21.87 -2.02
C ASP A 297 7.36 21.06 -1.54
N VAL A 298 6.17 21.42 -2.02
CA VAL A 298 4.97 20.61 -1.79
C VAL A 298 5.00 19.39 -2.70
N VAL A 299 4.90 18.21 -2.09
CA VAL A 299 4.88 16.93 -2.78
C VAL A 299 3.59 16.18 -2.43
N LYS A 300 2.79 15.85 -3.45
CA LYS A 300 1.63 14.95 -3.30
C LYS A 300 2.07 13.52 -3.40
N PHE A 301 1.58 12.67 -2.51
CA PHE A 301 1.84 11.25 -2.56
C PHE A 301 0.58 10.40 -2.54
N TYR A 302 0.67 9.22 -3.12
CA TYR A 302 -0.39 8.22 -3.21
C TYR A 302 0.18 6.84 -2.96
N GLY A 303 -0.54 6.01 -2.20
CA GLY A 303 -0.10 4.65 -1.92
C GLY A 303 -1.25 3.69 -1.67
N VAL A 304 -0.91 2.40 -1.78
CA VAL A 304 -1.77 1.28 -1.38
C VAL A 304 -0.91 0.34 -0.54
N GLU A 305 -1.16 0.33 0.76
CA GLU A 305 -0.39 -0.37 1.78
C GLU A 305 -0.19 -1.86 1.45
N GLY A 306 1.05 -2.33 1.58
CA GLY A 306 1.43 -3.74 1.39
C GLY A 306 1.49 -4.20 -0.07
N THR A 307 1.35 -3.31 -1.06
CA THR A 307 1.41 -3.67 -2.49
C THR A 307 2.67 -3.19 -3.19
N GLY A 308 3.49 -2.40 -2.52
CA GLY A 308 4.63 -1.71 -3.12
C GLY A 308 4.26 -0.54 -4.05
N PHE A 309 2.96 -0.28 -4.24
CA PHE A 309 2.53 0.86 -5.02
C PHE A 309 2.65 2.14 -4.20
N PHE A 310 3.56 3.03 -4.64
CA PHE A 310 3.73 4.38 -4.12
C PHE A 310 4.11 5.32 -5.27
N ARG A 311 3.48 6.49 -5.35
CA ARG A 311 3.77 7.53 -6.35
C ARG A 311 3.78 8.89 -5.67
N TYR A 312 4.69 9.75 -6.10
CA TYR A 312 4.71 11.15 -5.65
C TYR A 312 4.90 12.10 -6.82
N TYR A 313 4.44 13.32 -6.64
CA TYR A 313 4.47 14.38 -7.66
C TYR A 313 4.71 15.72 -6.99
N TYR A 314 5.59 16.53 -7.54
CA TYR A 314 5.76 17.89 -7.07
C TYR A 314 4.54 18.73 -7.44
N SER A 315 4.19 19.68 -6.56
CA SER A 315 3.17 20.68 -6.84
C SER A 315 3.67 21.62 -7.94
N GLY A 316 2.83 21.84 -8.95
CA GLY A 316 3.23 22.64 -10.13
C GLY A 316 3.46 21.78 -11.39
N ASP A 317 3.64 20.48 -11.28
CA ASP A 317 3.51 19.56 -12.41
C ASP A 317 2.05 19.48 -12.91
N ASP A 318 1.12 20.05 -12.13
CA ASP A 318 -0.30 20.25 -12.47
C ASP A 318 -0.71 21.71 -12.35
N THR A 319 -1.65 22.12 -13.20
CA THR A 319 -2.35 23.41 -13.13
C THR A 319 -3.40 23.46 -11.99
N GLU A 320 -3.47 22.45 -11.14
CA GLU A 320 -4.49 22.30 -10.09
C GLU A 320 -3.95 22.64 -8.69
N THR A 321 -3.96 23.90 -8.33
CA THR A 321 -3.75 24.36 -6.94
C THR A 321 -5.04 24.21 -6.14
N LYS A 322 -5.04 23.39 -5.08
CA LYS A 322 -6.26 23.21 -4.26
C LYS A 322 -6.34 24.18 -3.07
N PHE A 323 -5.30 24.39 -2.30
CA PHE A 323 -5.34 25.21 -1.06
C PHE A 323 -3.95 25.72 -0.66
N GLY A 324 -3.76 27.01 -0.69
CA GLY A 324 -2.87 27.89 0.05
C GLY A 324 -1.40 27.54 0.32
N ASP A 325 -1.03 26.32 0.64
CA ASP A 325 0.36 25.92 0.91
C ASP A 325 1.25 26.10 -0.33
N GLU A 326 0.73 25.79 -1.50
CA GLU A 326 1.41 25.95 -2.79
C GLU A 326 1.65 27.43 -3.13
N GLU A 327 0.69 28.31 -2.80
CA GLU A 327 0.85 29.75 -3.01
C GLU A 327 1.97 30.34 -2.15
N ARG A 328 2.17 29.80 -0.92
CA ARG A 328 3.18 30.30 0.02
C ARG A 328 4.55 29.71 -0.19
N ASN A 329 4.66 28.45 -0.57
CA ASN A 329 5.93 27.81 -0.84
C ASN A 329 6.46 28.10 -2.26
N GLY A 330 5.60 28.65 -3.14
CA GLY A 330 5.99 29.02 -4.49
C GLY A 330 6.18 27.83 -5.44
N LYS A 331 6.93 28.07 -6.52
CA LYS A 331 7.24 27.01 -7.49
C LYS A 331 8.27 26.04 -6.90
N PRO A 332 8.12 24.72 -7.15
CA PRO A 332 9.03 23.72 -6.62
C PRO A 332 10.46 23.96 -7.15
N GLN A 333 11.42 23.77 -6.26
CA GLN A 333 12.85 23.76 -6.56
C GLN A 333 13.37 22.35 -6.87
N TYR A 334 12.48 21.34 -6.75
CA TYR A 334 12.78 19.92 -6.93
C TYR A 334 13.89 19.41 -5.98
N TYR A 335 13.78 19.78 -4.71
CA TYR A 335 14.70 19.30 -3.68
C TYR A 335 14.72 17.79 -3.61
N SER A 336 15.92 17.21 -3.60
CA SER A 336 16.10 15.76 -3.53
C SER A 336 15.77 15.24 -2.12
N PHE A 337 15.07 14.13 -2.03
CA PHE A 337 14.73 13.46 -0.77
C PHE A 337 14.64 11.94 -0.96
N SER A 338 14.59 11.21 0.15
CA SER A 338 14.37 9.75 0.11
C SER A 338 12.88 9.43 -0.04
N SER A 339 12.44 9.13 -1.26
CA SER A 339 11.06 8.70 -1.52
C SER A 339 10.72 7.37 -0.84
N SER A 340 11.69 6.49 -0.63
CA SER A 340 11.52 5.24 0.11
C SER A 340 11.24 5.48 1.60
N ASN A 341 11.87 6.49 2.22
CA ASN A 341 11.56 6.86 3.59
C ASN A 341 10.15 7.45 3.71
N LEU A 342 9.78 8.35 2.79
CA LEU A 342 8.41 8.89 2.77
C LEU A 342 7.38 7.78 2.56
N GLN A 343 7.63 6.82 1.68
CA GLN A 343 6.78 5.65 1.52
C GLN A 343 6.66 4.85 2.82
N ALA A 344 7.77 4.55 3.48
CA ALA A 344 7.77 3.77 4.72
C ALA A 344 6.99 4.47 5.84
N ASP A 345 7.17 5.79 6.01
CA ASP A 345 6.43 6.58 7.00
C ASP A 345 4.94 6.67 6.67
N ALA A 346 4.59 6.87 5.41
CA ALA A 346 3.20 6.90 4.95
C ALA A 346 2.52 5.52 5.10
N GLU A 347 3.20 4.42 4.79
CA GLU A 347 2.69 3.06 5.00
C GLU A 347 2.54 2.73 6.49
N LYS A 348 3.49 3.15 7.33
CA LYS A 348 3.37 3.02 8.79
C LYS A 348 2.13 3.75 9.30
N LEU A 349 1.89 4.98 8.85
CA LEU A 349 0.71 5.76 9.20
C LEU A 349 -0.58 5.10 8.70
N ALA A 350 -0.60 4.62 7.45
CA ALA A 350 -1.72 3.89 6.87
C ALA A 350 -2.08 2.63 7.67
N CYS A 351 -1.08 1.89 8.11
CA CYS A 351 -1.26 0.71 8.96
C CYS A 351 -1.84 1.07 10.34
N LEU A 352 -1.30 2.10 11.00
CA LEU A 352 -1.77 2.58 12.31
C LEU A 352 -3.23 3.07 12.24
N LEU A 353 -3.61 3.74 11.16
CA LEU A 353 -4.97 4.24 10.92
C LEU A 353 -5.90 3.18 10.31
N GLN A 354 -5.41 2.00 9.96
CA GLN A 354 -6.14 0.95 9.24
C GLN A 354 -6.72 1.44 7.89
N THR A 355 -5.98 2.30 7.19
CA THR A 355 -6.38 2.96 5.96
C THR A 355 -5.45 2.55 4.82
N PRO A 356 -5.58 1.34 4.27
CA PRO A 356 -4.66 0.81 3.27
C PRO A 356 -4.66 1.57 1.94
N ILE A 357 -5.76 2.23 1.55
CA ILE A 357 -5.78 3.11 0.37
C ILE A 357 -5.63 4.54 0.86
N TYR A 358 -4.51 5.17 0.58
CA TYR A 358 -4.16 6.46 1.16
C TYR A 358 -3.49 7.42 0.16
N GLY A 359 -3.48 8.68 0.53
CA GLY A 359 -2.69 9.73 -0.10
C GLY A 359 -2.49 10.89 0.86
N GLY A 360 -1.72 11.85 0.45
CA GLY A 360 -1.45 13.02 1.29
C GLY A 360 -0.52 14.02 0.62
N ASP A 361 -0.16 15.02 1.41
CA ASP A 361 0.78 16.06 1.02
C ASP A 361 1.96 16.09 2.01
N ALA A 362 3.16 16.30 1.49
CA ALA A 362 4.38 16.49 2.29
C ALA A 362 5.11 17.75 1.84
N ILE A 363 5.89 18.34 2.75
CA ILE A 363 6.84 19.41 2.42
C ILE A 363 8.24 18.83 2.46
N VAL A 364 8.96 18.93 1.36
CA VAL A 364 10.38 18.54 1.23
C VAL A 364 11.24 19.80 1.36
N ARG A 365 12.19 19.78 2.29
CA ARG A 365 13.11 20.89 2.53
C ARG A 365 14.38 20.77 1.69
N GLU A 366 15.13 21.86 1.62
CA GLU A 366 16.41 21.94 0.90
C GLU A 366 17.44 20.90 1.37
N ASP A 367 17.43 20.55 2.65
CA ASP A 367 18.32 19.54 3.25
C ASP A 367 17.89 18.08 3.00
N GLY A 368 16.82 17.88 2.23
CA GLY A 368 16.26 16.56 1.93
C GLY A 368 15.38 15.98 3.04
N SER A 369 15.22 16.65 4.17
CA SER A 369 14.23 16.29 5.18
C SER A 369 12.82 16.62 4.70
N TYR A 370 11.79 15.93 5.25
CA TYR A 370 10.40 16.20 4.90
C TYR A 370 9.50 16.14 6.12
N VAL A 371 8.31 16.70 5.98
CA VAL A 371 7.20 16.57 6.93
C VAL A 371 5.91 16.26 6.18
N ILE A 372 5.06 15.39 6.72
CA ILE A 372 3.74 15.08 6.18
C ILE A 372 2.77 16.13 6.76
N ILE A 373 2.11 16.89 5.89
CA ILE A 373 1.22 18.01 6.28
C ILE A 373 -0.27 17.67 6.13
N ASP A 374 -0.59 16.64 5.37
CA ASP A 374 -1.96 16.11 5.22
C ASP A 374 -1.91 14.61 4.89
N PHE A 375 -2.90 13.85 5.39
CA PHE A 375 -3.06 12.43 5.11
C PHE A 375 -4.54 12.12 4.96
N ASN A 376 -4.90 11.49 3.86
CA ASN A 376 -6.29 11.26 3.48
C ASN A 376 -6.54 9.80 3.13
N ASP A 377 -7.71 9.29 3.51
CA ASP A 377 -8.27 8.06 2.99
C ASP A 377 -8.66 8.23 1.52
N PHE A 378 -8.49 7.21 0.75
CA PHE A 378 -8.92 7.01 -0.62
C PHE A 378 -8.86 8.27 -1.53
N PRO A 379 -7.68 8.70 -1.99
CA PRO A 379 -7.54 9.79 -2.93
C PRO A 379 -8.04 9.41 -4.34
N SER A 380 -8.26 10.39 -5.21
CA SER A 380 -8.73 10.18 -6.58
C SER A 380 -7.68 9.64 -7.56
N PHE A 381 -6.41 9.55 -7.14
CA PHE A 381 -5.28 9.04 -7.95
C PHE A 381 -5.20 9.64 -9.35
N SER A 382 -5.51 10.91 -9.53
CA SER A 382 -5.73 11.56 -10.82
C SER A 382 -4.58 11.36 -11.84
N LYS A 383 -3.34 11.24 -11.36
CA LYS A 383 -2.13 11.03 -12.19
C LYS A 383 -1.75 9.56 -12.44
N CYS A 384 -2.28 8.62 -11.64
CA CYS A 384 -1.83 7.22 -11.64
C CYS A 384 -2.98 6.22 -11.46
N ARG A 385 -4.21 6.54 -11.93
CA ARG A 385 -5.43 5.75 -11.71
C ARG A 385 -5.30 4.28 -12.06
N LYS A 386 -4.79 3.96 -13.25
CA LYS A 386 -4.68 2.57 -13.72
C LYS A 386 -3.79 1.72 -12.82
N GLU A 387 -2.63 2.27 -12.45
CA GLU A 387 -1.70 1.60 -11.55
C GLU A 387 -2.30 1.47 -10.15
N ALA A 388 -2.93 2.53 -9.64
CA ALA A 388 -3.62 2.54 -8.35
C ALA A 388 -4.77 1.53 -8.31
N ALA A 389 -5.62 1.47 -9.34
CA ALA A 389 -6.71 0.51 -9.43
C ALA A 389 -6.19 -0.94 -9.35
N LYS A 390 -5.11 -1.26 -10.07
CA LYS A 390 -4.44 -2.56 -10.00
C LYS A 390 -3.94 -2.88 -8.59
N ALA A 391 -3.31 -1.91 -7.94
CA ALA A 391 -2.82 -2.07 -6.57
C ALA A 391 -3.97 -2.27 -5.56
N ILE A 392 -5.06 -1.50 -5.66
CA ILE A 392 -6.25 -1.63 -4.81
C ILE A 392 -6.83 -3.04 -4.91
N VAL A 393 -7.00 -3.53 -6.13
CA VAL A 393 -7.51 -4.89 -6.38
C VAL A 393 -6.54 -5.95 -5.85
N GLY A 394 -5.23 -5.75 -6.02
CA GLY A 394 -4.18 -6.60 -5.45
C GLY A 394 -4.27 -6.68 -3.92
N ARG A 395 -4.47 -5.54 -3.25
CA ARG A 395 -4.62 -5.48 -1.79
C ARG A 395 -5.85 -6.23 -1.28
N MET A 396 -6.95 -6.16 -2.01
CA MET A 396 -8.15 -6.93 -1.68
C MET A 396 -7.91 -8.43 -1.71
N LYS A 397 -7.22 -8.93 -2.74
CA LYS A 397 -6.89 -10.35 -2.88
C LYS A 397 -6.01 -10.86 -1.74
N GLN A 398 -4.97 -10.13 -1.36
CA GLN A 398 -4.08 -10.49 -0.25
C GLN A 398 -4.86 -10.70 1.07
N LYS A 399 -5.81 -9.81 1.36
CA LYS A 399 -6.66 -9.94 2.56
C LYS A 399 -7.58 -11.17 2.52
N VAL A 400 -8.08 -11.54 1.36
CA VAL A 400 -8.93 -12.73 1.19
C VAL A 400 -8.13 -14.01 1.41
N GLU A 401 -6.92 -14.11 0.88
CA GLU A 401 -6.05 -15.28 1.04
C GLU A 401 -5.58 -15.46 2.49
N ALA A 402 -5.20 -14.39 3.17
CA ALA A 402 -4.81 -14.43 4.58
C ALA A 402 -5.92 -15.00 5.47
N SER A 403 -7.18 -14.62 5.22
CA SER A 403 -8.32 -15.12 6.00
C SER A 403 -8.70 -16.55 5.71
N ARG A 404 -8.51 -17.00 4.46
CA ARG A 404 -8.71 -18.41 4.12
C ARG A 404 -7.70 -19.31 4.83
N LYS A 405 -6.43 -18.87 4.94
CA LYS A 405 -5.40 -19.61 5.70
C LYS A 405 -5.73 -19.70 7.19
N THR A 406 -6.24 -18.64 7.79
CA THR A 406 -6.63 -18.63 9.21
C THR A 406 -7.80 -19.57 9.47
N SER A 407 -8.86 -19.52 8.66
CA SER A 407 -10.05 -20.39 8.82
C SER A 407 -9.75 -21.87 8.54
N LEU A 408 -8.83 -22.18 7.64
CA LEU A 408 -8.35 -23.55 7.42
C LEU A 408 -7.53 -24.09 8.59
N ASN A 409 -6.68 -23.24 9.17
CA ASN A 409 -5.88 -23.61 10.34
C ASN A 409 -6.74 -23.80 11.61
N GLU A 410 -7.82 -23.03 11.77
CA GLU A 410 -8.78 -23.20 12.85
C GLU A 410 -9.58 -24.52 12.68
N LYS A 411 -10.08 -24.82 11.49
CA LYS A 411 -10.76 -26.10 11.21
C LYS A 411 -9.85 -27.31 11.43
N CYS A 412 -8.58 -27.24 11.00
CA CYS A 412 -7.63 -28.31 11.26
C CYS A 412 -7.33 -28.53 12.75
N LYS A 413 -7.36 -27.46 13.58
CA LYS A 413 -7.20 -27.57 15.03
C LYS A 413 -8.42 -28.18 15.72
N ASP A 414 -9.62 -27.82 15.27
CA ASP A 414 -10.87 -28.37 15.80
C ASP A 414 -11.03 -29.86 15.43
N ASP A 415 -10.63 -30.27 14.23
CA ASP A 415 -10.61 -31.67 13.81
C ASP A 415 -9.55 -32.52 14.54
N MET A 416 -8.44 -31.90 14.97
CA MET A 416 -7.42 -32.60 15.79
C MET A 416 -7.81 -32.70 17.27
N ASN A 417 -8.62 -31.79 17.80
CA ASN A 417 -9.12 -31.83 19.18
C ASN A 417 -10.38 -32.69 19.35
N SER A 418 -10.99 -33.14 18.26
CA SER A 418 -12.17 -34.01 18.23
C SER A 418 -11.86 -35.49 17.93
N ARG A 419 -10.59 -35.84 17.84
CA ARG A 419 -10.06 -37.21 17.78
C ARG A 419 -9.27 -37.55 19.05
#